data_39cba8ca39d8b255474537a855d07dcb
#
_entry.id   39cba8ca39d8b255474537a855d07dcb
#
_cell.length_a   1.000
_cell.length_b   1.000
_cell.length_c   1.000
_cell.angle_alpha   90.00
_cell.angle_beta   90.00
_cell.angle_gamma   90.00
#
_symmetry.space_group_name_H-M   'P 1'
#
loop_
_entity.id
_entity.type
_entity.pdbx_description
1 polymer ?
#
loop_
_entity_poly.entity_id
_entity_poly.type
_entity_poly.pdbx_seq_one_letter_code
_entity_poly.pdbx_strand_id
1 'polypeptide(L)'
;GMIVDKDAALMAEVFDLEKDLPLMSPLVLHPGDTQKLLDGELSGVEMERKMFHAIDELDRKNDFLIIEGAGHTGVGSVLGFSNARVAKIADAPVVMVTGGGVGNVVDSAYMNLALFEKEQADVRAVLVNKIIPEKREKTLRYLELAFAKEAFKVVGGFNYQPILANPTLRRISQVLDVPLHGNQEAAGQIAHHVQIGSAATQRVTELLKESSLVTVTSSRDELLVTLANMYNLPEYRHLLAGLVIPGVAKISAITQKILDNSGIPYMRTTRTTAEVFNTITDDVSKLNAKDTQKINLIMELADKRFEFDALDSLLG
;
A
#
# COMPACT_ATOMS: atom_id res chain seq x y z
N GLY A 1 -23.25 0.01 -8.85
CA GLY A 1 -22.51 -0.11 -7.62
C GLY A 1 -22.15 1.27 -7.11
N MET A 2 -22.01 1.41 -5.81
CA MET A 2 -21.58 2.68 -5.19
C MET A 2 -20.08 2.85 -5.47
N ILE A 3 -19.66 4.06 -5.85
CA ILE A 3 -18.25 4.42 -5.98
C ILE A 3 -17.82 4.95 -4.61
N VAL A 4 -16.75 4.38 -4.07
CA VAL A 4 -16.20 4.75 -2.76
C VAL A 4 -14.68 4.82 -2.85
N ASP A 5 -14.04 5.45 -1.87
CA ASP A 5 -12.60 5.43 -1.73
C ASP A 5 -12.09 3.99 -1.51
N LYS A 6 -10.93 3.67 -2.07
CA LYS A 6 -10.36 2.31 -2.00
C LYS A 6 -9.91 1.93 -0.60
N ASP A 7 -9.40 2.89 0.17
CA ASP A 7 -8.91 2.64 1.52
C ASP A 7 -10.10 2.45 2.47
N ALA A 8 -11.20 3.23 2.29
CA ALA A 8 -12.47 2.99 2.98
C ALA A 8 -13.08 1.61 2.66
N ALA A 9 -13.05 1.21 1.37
CA ALA A 9 -13.53 -0.12 0.97
C ALA A 9 -12.69 -1.24 1.58
N LEU A 10 -11.36 -1.08 1.65
CA LEU A 10 -10.46 -2.03 2.30
C LEU A 10 -10.80 -2.18 3.79
N MET A 11 -10.93 -1.07 4.52
CA MET A 11 -11.26 -1.09 5.95
C MET A 11 -12.63 -1.72 6.19
N ALA A 12 -13.64 -1.39 5.37
CA ALA A 12 -14.96 -1.98 5.47
C ALA A 12 -14.94 -3.51 5.29
N GLU A 13 -14.21 -4.03 4.29
CA GLU A 13 -14.08 -5.47 4.03
C GLU A 13 -13.27 -6.20 5.12
N VAL A 14 -12.21 -5.57 5.67
CA VAL A 14 -11.34 -6.19 6.69
C VAL A 14 -12.00 -6.24 8.06
N PHE A 15 -12.83 -5.25 8.40
CA PHE A 15 -13.42 -5.08 9.73
C PHE A 15 -14.94 -5.25 9.76
N ASP A 16 -15.55 -5.79 8.69
CA ASP A 16 -17.01 -6.06 8.60
C ASP A 16 -17.86 -4.77 8.78
N LEU A 17 -17.40 -3.64 8.19
CA LEU A 17 -18.04 -2.32 8.30
C LEU A 17 -18.81 -1.90 7.04
N GLU A 18 -19.19 -2.83 6.15
CA GLU A 18 -19.80 -2.51 4.85
C GLU A 18 -21.11 -1.73 4.98
N LYS A 19 -21.82 -1.86 6.10
CA LYS A 19 -23.07 -1.11 6.37
C LYS A 19 -22.82 0.40 6.51
N ASP A 20 -21.65 0.78 7.02
CA ASP A 20 -21.26 2.17 7.24
C ASP A 20 -20.44 2.75 6.08
N LEU A 21 -20.13 1.96 5.07
CA LEU A 21 -19.33 2.38 3.91
C LEU A 21 -19.80 3.69 3.24
N PRO A 22 -21.11 3.98 3.09
CA PRO A 22 -21.57 5.27 2.58
C PRO A 22 -21.16 6.48 3.42
N LEU A 23 -21.02 6.29 4.74
CA LEU A 23 -20.55 7.31 5.67
C LEU A 23 -19.01 7.35 5.76
N MET A 24 -18.34 6.21 5.59
CA MET A 24 -16.87 6.13 5.59
C MET A 24 -16.23 6.83 4.38
N SER A 25 -16.95 6.97 3.27
CA SER A 25 -16.50 7.67 2.07
C SER A 25 -17.60 8.63 1.55
N PRO A 26 -17.90 9.70 2.31
CA PRO A 26 -19.05 10.56 2.04
C PRO A 26 -18.88 11.43 0.79
N LEU A 27 -17.63 11.65 0.36
CA LEU A 27 -17.28 12.47 -0.80
C LEU A 27 -16.35 11.68 -1.73
N VAL A 28 -16.77 11.52 -2.96
CA VAL A 28 -15.95 10.97 -4.03
C VAL A 28 -15.90 11.99 -5.16
N LEU A 29 -14.70 12.45 -5.49
CA LEU A 29 -14.46 13.39 -6.58
C LEU A 29 -14.19 12.63 -7.88
N HIS A 30 -14.87 13.04 -8.93
CA HIS A 30 -14.66 12.54 -10.27
C HIS A 30 -13.75 13.49 -11.09
N PRO A 31 -13.11 13.00 -12.15
CA PRO A 31 -12.42 13.87 -13.10
C PRO A 31 -13.35 15.00 -13.60
N GLY A 32 -12.90 16.25 -13.47
CA GLY A 32 -13.68 17.44 -13.83
C GLY A 32 -14.47 18.09 -12.69
N ASP A 33 -14.66 17.44 -11.54
CA ASP A 33 -15.43 18.03 -10.44
C ASP A 33 -14.75 19.26 -9.82
N THR A 34 -13.42 19.30 -9.83
CA THR A 34 -12.68 20.51 -9.42
C THR A 34 -13.01 21.72 -10.30
N GLN A 35 -13.16 21.52 -11.62
CA GLN A 35 -13.55 22.58 -12.55
C GLN A 35 -14.98 23.04 -12.27
N LYS A 36 -15.91 22.11 -12.14
CA LYS A 36 -17.31 22.40 -11.81
C LYS A 36 -17.47 23.16 -10.49
N LEU A 37 -16.64 22.84 -9.49
CA LEU A 37 -16.64 23.58 -8.24
C LEU A 37 -16.17 25.03 -8.43
N LEU A 38 -15.08 25.23 -9.18
CA LEU A 38 -14.53 26.57 -9.47
C LEU A 38 -15.48 27.40 -10.36
N ASP A 39 -16.22 26.74 -11.25
CA ASP A 39 -17.25 27.36 -12.09
C ASP A 39 -18.57 27.61 -11.32
N GLY A 40 -18.67 27.16 -10.06
CA GLY A 40 -19.87 27.34 -9.21
C GLY A 40 -21.01 26.36 -9.52
N GLU A 41 -20.76 25.32 -10.31
CA GLU A 41 -21.75 24.28 -10.62
C GLU A 41 -21.89 23.26 -9.47
N LEU A 42 -20.85 23.11 -8.64
CA LEU A 42 -20.86 22.31 -7.42
C LEU A 42 -20.74 23.21 -6.19
N SER A 43 -21.47 22.88 -5.14
CA SER A 43 -21.46 23.65 -3.88
C SER A 43 -20.50 23.04 -2.87
N GLY A 44 -19.39 23.76 -2.55
CA GLY A 44 -18.47 23.38 -1.47
C GLY A 44 -19.18 23.30 -0.11
N VAL A 45 -20.16 24.16 0.15
CA VAL A 45 -20.96 24.16 1.40
C VAL A 45 -21.80 22.89 1.55
N GLU A 46 -22.37 22.38 0.45
CA GLU A 46 -23.11 21.11 0.49
C GLU A 46 -22.18 19.92 0.70
N MET A 47 -21.00 19.95 0.12
CA MET A 47 -19.97 18.92 0.30
C MET A 47 -19.48 18.91 1.75
N GLU A 48 -19.18 20.08 2.32
CA GLU A 48 -18.82 20.23 3.74
C GLU A 48 -19.92 19.66 4.64
N ARG A 49 -21.19 20.01 4.40
CA ARG A 49 -22.33 19.50 5.18
C ARG A 49 -22.46 17.98 5.10
N LYS A 50 -22.27 17.37 3.93
CA LYS A 50 -22.28 15.90 3.78
C LYS A 50 -21.18 15.24 4.60
N MET A 51 -19.98 15.79 4.56
CA MET A 51 -18.85 15.30 5.33
C MET A 51 -19.11 15.39 6.84
N PHE A 52 -19.59 16.53 7.31
CA PHE A 52 -19.99 16.71 8.72
C PHE A 52 -21.04 15.74 9.18
N HIS A 53 -22.09 15.56 8.39
CA HIS A 53 -23.13 14.61 8.72
C HIS A 53 -22.57 13.19 8.85
N ALA A 54 -21.66 12.80 7.96
CA ALA A 54 -21.04 11.49 8.02
C ALA A 54 -20.16 11.30 9.27
N ILE A 55 -19.36 12.30 9.63
CA ILE A 55 -18.53 12.29 10.84
C ILE A 55 -19.42 12.19 12.08
N ASP A 56 -20.42 13.05 12.22
CA ASP A 56 -21.34 13.09 13.35
C ASP A 56 -22.12 11.76 13.53
N GLU A 57 -22.57 11.15 12.43
CA GLU A 57 -23.27 9.87 12.46
C GLU A 57 -22.36 8.70 12.84
N LEU A 58 -21.09 8.71 12.38
CA LEU A 58 -20.11 7.68 12.75
C LEU A 58 -19.64 7.85 14.19
N ASP A 59 -19.40 9.07 14.64
CA ASP A 59 -18.96 9.38 16.01
C ASP A 59 -20.01 8.93 17.04
N ARG A 60 -21.30 9.18 16.77
CA ARG A 60 -22.39 8.72 17.67
C ARG A 60 -22.54 7.21 17.79
N LYS A 61 -22.05 6.46 16.81
CA LYS A 61 -22.20 5.00 16.75
C LYS A 61 -21.02 4.24 17.32
N ASN A 62 -19.88 4.89 17.45
CA ASN A 62 -18.61 4.23 17.76
C ASN A 62 -17.94 4.90 18.96
N ASP A 63 -17.26 4.10 19.77
CA ASP A 63 -16.48 4.59 20.91
C ASP A 63 -15.21 5.34 20.48
N PHE A 64 -14.73 5.06 19.26
CA PHE A 64 -13.54 5.69 18.67
C PHE A 64 -13.69 5.82 17.15
N LEU A 65 -13.43 7.00 16.62
CA LEU A 65 -13.49 7.30 15.18
C LEU A 65 -12.12 7.72 14.64
N ILE A 66 -11.64 7.04 13.62
CA ILE A 66 -10.42 7.42 12.88
C ILE A 66 -10.81 8.10 11.58
N ILE A 67 -10.34 9.33 11.37
CA ILE A 67 -10.52 10.09 10.13
C ILE A 67 -9.19 10.12 9.39
N GLU A 68 -9.09 9.42 8.26
CA GLU A 68 -7.90 9.43 7.43
C GLU A 68 -7.95 10.54 6.39
N GLY A 69 -6.97 11.44 6.43
CA GLY A 69 -6.79 12.47 5.43
C GLY A 69 -6.11 11.96 4.16
N ALA A 70 -6.59 12.34 3.00
CA ALA A 70 -5.97 11.99 1.72
C ALA A 70 -4.67 12.80 1.49
N GLY A 71 -3.55 12.12 1.28
CA GLY A 71 -2.26 12.76 0.93
C GLY A 71 -1.69 13.65 2.03
N HIS A 72 -1.28 14.88 1.70
CA HIS A 72 -0.72 15.84 2.66
C HIS A 72 -1.78 16.81 3.22
N THR A 73 -1.41 17.57 4.24
CA THR A 73 -2.30 18.47 5.00
C THR A 73 -3.14 19.42 4.13
N GLY A 74 -2.60 19.88 3.00
CA GLY A 74 -3.28 20.84 2.10
C GLY A 74 -4.23 20.21 1.07
N VAL A 75 -4.32 18.88 0.98
CA VAL A 75 -5.24 18.24 0.04
C VAL A 75 -6.68 18.59 0.41
N GLY A 76 -7.50 18.92 -0.58
CA GLY A 76 -8.85 19.43 -0.39
C GLY A 76 -8.97 20.94 -0.33
N SER A 77 -7.85 21.70 -0.33
CA SER A 77 -7.89 23.18 -0.28
C SER A 77 -8.69 23.80 -1.43
N VAL A 78 -8.68 23.19 -2.62
CA VAL A 78 -9.50 23.64 -3.76
C VAL A 78 -11.00 23.54 -3.49
N LEU A 79 -11.41 22.65 -2.59
CA LEU A 79 -12.78 22.47 -2.17
C LEU A 79 -13.16 23.36 -0.98
N GLY A 80 -12.21 24.11 -0.42
CA GLY A 80 -12.37 24.90 0.80
C GLY A 80 -12.21 24.13 2.11
N PHE A 81 -11.95 22.82 2.06
CA PHE A 81 -11.73 21.99 3.25
C PHE A 81 -10.50 21.08 3.09
N SER A 82 -9.34 21.64 3.37
CA SER A 82 -8.10 20.88 3.50
C SER A 82 -8.19 19.88 4.67
N ASN A 83 -7.27 18.88 4.71
CA ASN A 83 -7.19 17.96 5.85
C ASN A 83 -7.08 18.70 7.20
N ALA A 84 -6.33 19.82 7.24
CA ALA A 84 -6.26 20.66 8.42
C ALA A 84 -7.62 21.27 8.79
N ARG A 85 -8.37 21.74 7.80
CA ARG A 85 -9.72 22.28 8.02
C ARG A 85 -10.69 21.20 8.50
N VAL A 86 -10.62 19.98 7.93
CA VAL A 86 -11.43 18.83 8.37
C VAL A 86 -11.16 18.50 9.82
N ALA A 87 -9.87 18.40 10.22
CA ALA A 87 -9.50 18.15 11.62
C ALA A 87 -10.06 19.21 12.58
N LYS A 88 -9.97 20.49 12.20
CA LYS A 88 -10.54 21.59 13.00
C LYS A 88 -12.05 21.49 13.13
N ILE A 89 -12.72 21.17 12.05
CA ILE A 89 -14.18 21.07 11.97
C ILE A 89 -14.68 19.88 12.80
N ALA A 90 -13.98 18.74 12.72
CA ALA A 90 -14.32 17.55 13.50
C ALA A 90 -13.94 17.70 14.99
N ASP A 91 -13.27 18.78 15.37
CA ASP A 91 -12.66 18.99 16.68
C ASP A 91 -11.78 17.78 17.11
N ALA A 92 -11.13 17.17 16.13
CA ALA A 92 -10.38 15.94 16.30
C ALA A 92 -8.89 16.24 16.51
N PRO A 93 -8.23 15.61 17.50
CA PRO A 93 -6.78 15.68 17.65
C PRO A 93 -6.08 15.00 16.44
N VAL A 94 -4.96 15.59 16.02
CA VAL A 94 -4.24 15.15 14.82
C VAL A 94 -3.01 14.34 15.20
N VAL A 95 -2.89 13.17 14.60
CA VAL A 95 -1.66 12.38 14.53
C VAL A 95 -1.08 12.50 13.13
N MET A 96 0.05 13.19 12.97
CA MET A 96 0.75 13.26 11.71
C MET A 96 1.56 11.98 11.48
N VAL A 97 1.36 11.32 10.35
CA VAL A 97 2.17 10.18 9.92
C VAL A 97 3.18 10.66 8.88
N THR A 98 4.46 10.48 9.18
CA THR A 98 5.56 10.89 8.29
C THR A 98 6.57 9.76 8.13
N GLY A 99 7.55 9.90 7.23
CA GLY A 99 8.52 8.83 6.99
C GLY A 99 9.80 9.32 6.31
N GLY A 100 10.84 8.49 6.42
CA GLY A 100 12.14 8.79 5.84
C GLY A 100 13.23 9.10 6.87
N GLY A 101 14.29 9.81 6.43
CA GLY A 101 15.39 10.25 7.30
C GLY A 101 14.99 11.46 8.16
N VAL A 102 15.76 11.73 9.22
CA VAL A 102 15.47 12.80 10.21
C VAL A 102 15.19 14.15 9.54
N GLY A 103 16.04 14.61 8.61
CA GLY A 103 15.83 15.88 7.91
C GLY A 103 14.50 15.92 7.16
N ASN A 104 14.22 14.91 6.36
CA ASN A 104 12.96 14.84 5.60
C ASN A 104 11.72 14.82 6.52
N VAL A 105 11.78 14.12 7.64
CA VAL A 105 10.69 14.09 8.62
C VAL A 105 10.46 15.47 9.22
N VAL A 106 11.53 16.16 9.62
CA VAL A 106 11.47 17.50 10.23
C VAL A 106 10.93 18.52 9.23
N ASP A 107 11.51 18.57 8.02
CA ASP A 107 11.10 19.52 6.98
C ASP A 107 9.62 19.31 6.57
N SER A 108 9.23 18.05 6.38
CA SER A 108 7.85 17.70 6.05
C SER A 108 6.89 18.04 7.18
N ALA A 109 7.26 17.79 8.44
CA ALA A 109 6.44 18.13 9.59
C ALA A 109 6.18 19.63 9.67
N TYR A 110 7.21 20.47 9.60
CA TYR A 110 7.05 21.92 9.66
C TYR A 110 6.23 22.49 8.49
N MET A 111 6.39 21.97 7.28
CA MET A 111 5.53 22.36 6.15
C MET A 111 4.05 22.07 6.41
N ASN A 112 3.74 20.93 6.99
CA ASN A 112 2.37 20.54 7.28
C ASN A 112 1.81 21.29 8.51
N LEU A 113 2.62 21.48 9.57
CA LEU A 113 2.26 22.23 10.77
C LEU A 113 1.77 23.65 10.44
N ALA A 114 2.42 24.34 9.53
CA ALA A 114 2.03 25.70 9.14
C ALA A 114 0.55 25.82 8.72
N LEU A 115 -0.01 24.80 8.06
CA LEU A 115 -1.42 24.80 7.71
C LEU A 115 -2.32 24.37 8.87
N PHE A 116 -1.89 23.42 9.69
CA PHE A 116 -2.62 23.05 10.91
C PHE A 116 -2.73 24.26 11.87
N GLU A 117 -1.63 25.01 12.06
CA GLU A 117 -1.63 26.24 12.86
C GLU A 117 -2.58 27.31 12.28
N LYS A 118 -2.54 27.52 10.97
CA LYS A 118 -3.44 28.45 10.28
C LYS A 118 -4.91 28.09 10.51
N GLU A 119 -5.27 26.82 10.44
CA GLU A 119 -6.63 26.33 10.65
C GLU A 119 -6.97 26.11 12.12
N GLN A 120 -6.01 26.32 13.05
CA GLN A 120 -6.15 26.07 14.48
C GLN A 120 -6.55 24.63 14.82
N ALA A 121 -6.03 23.67 14.07
CA ALA A 121 -6.20 22.26 14.37
C ALA A 121 -5.16 21.79 15.40
N ASP A 122 -5.57 20.89 16.27
CA ASP A 122 -4.77 20.43 17.41
C ASP A 122 -3.88 19.24 17.04
N VAL A 123 -2.61 19.50 16.74
CA VAL A 123 -1.63 18.43 16.45
C VAL A 123 -1.03 17.94 17.77
N ARG A 124 -1.28 16.67 18.10
CA ARG A 124 -0.83 16.07 19.38
C ARG A 124 0.33 15.09 19.23
N ALA A 125 0.45 14.46 18.07
CA ALA A 125 1.49 13.45 17.88
C ALA A 125 2.05 13.42 16.45
N VAL A 126 3.30 12.95 16.35
CA VAL A 126 3.96 12.57 15.10
C VAL A 126 4.35 11.10 15.17
N LEU A 127 3.81 10.29 14.27
CA LEU A 127 4.17 8.89 14.07
C LEU A 127 5.15 8.78 12.91
N VAL A 128 6.29 8.13 13.14
CA VAL A 128 7.31 7.95 12.08
C VAL A 128 7.20 6.57 11.46
N ASN A 129 6.85 6.49 10.18
CA ASN A 129 6.71 5.24 9.45
C ASN A 129 7.93 4.95 8.55
N LYS A 130 8.13 3.71 8.17
CA LYS A 130 9.20 3.25 7.26
C LYS A 130 10.61 3.60 7.76
N ILE A 131 10.85 3.51 9.06
CA ILE A 131 12.16 3.72 9.65
C ILE A 131 13.09 2.56 9.24
N ILE A 132 14.31 2.88 8.84
CA ILE A 132 15.34 1.86 8.58
C ILE A 132 15.68 1.18 9.91
N PRO A 133 15.54 -0.16 10.04
CA PRO A 133 15.65 -0.87 11.32
C PRO A 133 16.94 -0.57 12.07
N GLU A 134 18.09 -0.57 11.38
CA GLU A 134 19.42 -0.35 11.95
C GLU A 134 19.64 1.09 12.44
N LYS A 135 18.78 2.02 12.02
CA LYS A 135 18.85 3.44 12.38
C LYS A 135 17.74 3.89 13.31
N ARG A 136 16.85 2.96 13.72
CA ARG A 136 15.63 3.29 14.47
C ARG A 136 15.89 4.15 15.69
N GLU A 137 16.67 3.68 16.65
CA GLU A 137 16.94 4.38 17.90
C GLU A 137 17.55 5.77 17.67
N LYS A 138 18.52 5.82 16.77
CA LYS A 138 19.15 7.07 16.38
C LYS A 138 18.15 8.05 15.76
N THR A 139 17.29 7.56 14.86
CA THR A 139 16.28 8.38 14.18
C THR A 139 15.29 8.97 15.19
N LEU A 140 14.69 8.14 16.05
CA LEU A 140 13.71 8.59 17.03
C LEU A 140 14.33 9.60 18.01
N ARG A 141 15.51 9.33 18.56
CA ARG A 141 16.23 10.26 19.45
C ARG A 141 16.44 11.63 18.81
N TYR A 142 16.87 11.69 17.54
CA TYR A 142 17.10 12.99 16.89
C TYR A 142 15.80 13.71 16.54
N LEU A 143 14.71 13.00 16.29
CA LEU A 143 13.40 13.60 16.10
C LEU A 143 12.84 14.18 17.41
N GLU A 144 12.99 13.48 18.52
CA GLU A 144 12.65 14.00 19.86
C GLU A 144 13.42 15.29 20.18
N LEU A 145 14.71 15.35 19.85
CA LEU A 145 15.52 16.55 20.01
C LEU A 145 15.07 17.69 19.07
N ALA A 146 14.77 17.36 17.80
CA ALA A 146 14.32 18.36 16.83
C ALA A 146 12.97 18.99 17.22
N PHE A 147 12.07 18.19 17.77
CA PHE A 147 10.73 18.63 18.18
C PHE A 147 10.60 18.93 19.69
N ALA A 148 11.70 19.04 20.41
CA ALA A 148 11.68 19.23 21.87
C ALA A 148 10.94 20.50 22.36
N LYS A 149 10.73 21.48 21.48
CA LYS A 149 10.04 22.75 21.79
C LYS A 149 8.58 22.76 21.30
N GLU A 150 8.17 21.73 20.57
CA GLU A 150 6.83 21.61 20.02
C GLU A 150 5.84 21.08 21.07
N ALA A 151 4.57 21.40 20.88
CA ALA A 151 3.50 20.95 21.77
C ALA A 151 3.16 19.45 21.58
N PHE A 152 3.41 18.92 20.39
CA PHE A 152 3.16 17.51 20.07
C PHE A 152 4.32 16.60 20.51
N LYS A 153 4.06 15.29 20.54
CA LYS A 153 5.06 14.27 20.88
C LYS A 153 5.39 13.37 19.68
N VAL A 154 6.63 12.85 19.67
CA VAL A 154 7.00 11.75 18.77
C VAL A 154 6.56 10.45 19.43
N VAL A 155 5.60 9.75 18.84
CA VAL A 155 4.98 8.53 19.42
C VAL A 155 5.55 7.24 18.81
N GLY A 156 6.84 7.19 18.55
CA GLY A 156 7.52 6.04 17.99
C GLY A 156 7.30 5.91 16.49
N GLY A 157 7.10 4.68 16.00
CA GLY A 157 6.88 4.42 14.58
C GLY A 157 7.18 3.00 14.16
N PHE A 158 6.94 2.71 12.89
CA PHE A 158 7.12 1.39 12.30
C PHE A 158 8.38 1.32 11.45
N ASN A 159 9.07 0.19 11.55
CA ASN A 159 10.19 -0.10 10.68
C ASN A 159 9.71 -0.35 9.25
N TYR A 160 10.55 -0.03 8.27
CA TYR A 160 10.32 -0.41 6.89
C TYR A 160 10.26 -1.93 6.77
N GLN A 161 9.19 -2.42 6.17
CA GLN A 161 8.95 -3.85 5.92
C GLN A 161 8.85 -4.08 4.41
N PRO A 162 9.91 -4.60 3.78
CA PRO A 162 9.90 -4.85 2.33
C PRO A 162 8.72 -5.70 1.87
N ILE A 163 8.34 -6.71 2.65
CA ILE A 163 7.23 -7.62 2.33
C ILE A 163 5.89 -6.87 2.14
N LEU A 164 5.66 -5.77 2.84
CA LEU A 164 4.44 -4.97 2.69
C LEU A 164 4.41 -4.18 1.38
N ALA A 165 5.59 -3.81 0.87
CA ALA A 165 5.74 -3.10 -0.41
C ALA A 165 5.73 -4.06 -1.62
N ASN A 166 6.07 -5.33 -1.43
CA ASN A 166 6.17 -6.31 -2.50
C ASN A 166 4.79 -6.71 -3.04
N PRO A 167 4.61 -6.89 -4.36
CA PRO A 167 3.33 -7.27 -4.94
C PRO A 167 2.98 -8.74 -4.69
N THR A 168 1.70 -9.06 -4.56
CA THR A 168 1.20 -10.44 -4.67
C THR A 168 1.08 -10.85 -6.14
N LEU A 169 1.03 -12.17 -6.43
CA LEU A 169 0.80 -12.65 -7.80
C LEU A 169 -0.53 -12.15 -8.36
N ARG A 170 -1.57 -12.02 -7.53
CA ARG A 170 -2.84 -11.39 -7.90
C ARG A 170 -2.64 -9.95 -8.35
N ARG A 171 -1.86 -9.15 -7.61
CA ARG A 171 -1.57 -7.76 -7.98
C ARG A 171 -0.82 -7.68 -9.30
N ILE A 172 0.18 -8.54 -9.50
CA ILE A 172 0.96 -8.59 -10.73
C ILE A 172 0.07 -8.93 -11.94
N SER A 173 -0.82 -9.93 -11.79
CA SER A 173 -1.83 -10.30 -12.80
C SER A 173 -2.71 -9.09 -13.19
N GLN A 174 -3.19 -8.33 -12.20
CA GLN A 174 -4.00 -7.14 -12.43
C GLN A 174 -3.23 -6.00 -13.13
N VAL A 175 -1.99 -5.72 -12.70
CA VAL A 175 -1.17 -4.64 -13.25
C VAL A 175 -0.73 -4.94 -14.68
N LEU A 176 -0.46 -6.21 -14.98
CA LEU A 176 -0.12 -6.65 -16.33
C LEU A 176 -1.37 -6.86 -17.21
N ASP A 177 -2.57 -6.88 -16.62
CA ASP A 177 -3.84 -7.19 -17.29
C ASP A 177 -3.83 -8.53 -18.00
N VAL A 178 -3.38 -9.57 -17.28
CA VAL A 178 -3.30 -10.95 -17.81
C VAL A 178 -3.71 -11.96 -16.73
N PRO A 179 -4.31 -13.11 -17.11
CA PRO A 179 -4.71 -14.11 -16.14
C PRO A 179 -3.51 -14.82 -15.49
N LEU A 180 -3.68 -15.22 -14.23
CA LEU A 180 -2.80 -16.14 -13.54
C LEU A 180 -3.17 -17.57 -13.97
N HIS A 181 -2.18 -18.36 -14.38
CA HIS A 181 -2.30 -19.77 -14.72
C HIS A 181 -1.58 -20.64 -13.67
N GLY A 182 -1.77 -21.96 -13.74
CA GLY A 182 -1.21 -22.91 -12.78
C GLY A 182 -1.97 -22.92 -11.47
N ASN A 183 -1.28 -22.92 -10.35
CA ASN A 183 -1.91 -22.94 -9.02
C ASN A 183 -2.60 -21.61 -8.70
N GLN A 184 -3.93 -21.58 -8.74
CA GLN A 184 -4.76 -20.40 -8.45
C GLN A 184 -4.77 -20.03 -6.96
N GLU A 185 -4.55 -20.98 -6.06
CA GLU A 185 -4.47 -20.72 -4.62
C GLU A 185 -3.25 -19.86 -4.26
N ALA A 186 -2.21 -19.92 -5.11
CA ALA A 186 -1.01 -19.08 -4.96
C ALA A 186 -1.23 -17.61 -5.30
N ALA A 187 -2.42 -17.17 -5.72
CA ALA A 187 -2.68 -15.77 -6.10
C ALA A 187 -2.33 -14.77 -4.98
N GLY A 188 -2.45 -15.15 -3.71
CA GLY A 188 -2.06 -14.36 -2.55
C GLY A 188 -0.56 -14.40 -2.20
N GLN A 189 0.23 -15.25 -2.87
CA GLN A 189 1.67 -15.36 -2.61
C GLN A 189 2.40 -14.06 -2.98
N ILE A 190 3.28 -13.62 -2.08
CA ILE A 190 4.05 -12.38 -2.26
C ILE A 190 5.33 -12.69 -3.01
N ALA A 191 5.63 -11.92 -4.06
CA ALA A 191 6.90 -11.98 -4.77
C ALA A 191 7.94 -11.13 -4.03
N HIS A 192 8.84 -11.77 -3.28
CA HIS A 192 9.87 -11.04 -2.51
C HIS A 192 10.96 -10.45 -3.40
N HIS A 193 11.25 -11.12 -4.52
CA HIS A 193 12.27 -10.70 -5.47
C HIS A 193 11.75 -10.81 -6.89
N VAL A 194 12.00 -9.79 -7.71
CA VAL A 194 11.74 -9.83 -9.16
C VAL A 194 13.06 -10.00 -9.88
N GLN A 195 13.17 -11.09 -10.67
CA GLN A 195 14.39 -11.45 -11.37
C GLN A 195 14.14 -11.61 -12.87
N ILE A 196 15.08 -11.09 -13.69
CA ILE A 196 15.06 -11.32 -15.15
C ILE A 196 15.87 -12.57 -15.47
N GLY A 197 15.24 -13.54 -16.10
CA GLY A 197 15.86 -14.78 -16.57
C GLY A 197 16.63 -14.62 -17.89
N SER A 198 17.58 -13.68 -17.96
CA SER A 198 18.35 -13.41 -19.20
C SER A 198 19.70 -14.14 -19.26
N ALA A 199 20.29 -14.49 -18.12
CA ALA A 199 21.57 -15.22 -18.06
C ALA A 199 21.42 -16.71 -18.45
N ALA A 200 22.52 -17.44 -18.51
CA ALA A 200 22.48 -18.89 -18.69
C ALA A 200 21.62 -19.56 -17.62
N THR A 201 20.92 -20.65 -17.98
CA THR A 201 19.97 -21.34 -17.09
C THR A 201 20.56 -21.66 -15.71
N GLN A 202 21.77 -22.22 -15.68
CA GLN A 202 22.47 -22.48 -14.41
C GLN A 202 22.61 -21.22 -13.58
N ARG A 203 23.04 -20.12 -14.18
CA ARG A 203 23.23 -18.85 -13.45
C ARG A 203 21.93 -18.25 -12.92
N VAL A 204 20.84 -18.36 -13.69
CA VAL A 204 19.52 -17.92 -13.23
C VAL A 204 19.09 -18.71 -11.99
N THR A 205 19.25 -20.03 -12.00
CA THR A 205 18.87 -20.90 -10.88
C THR A 205 19.73 -20.68 -9.63
N GLU A 206 21.03 -20.43 -9.78
CA GLU A 206 21.93 -20.08 -8.67
C GLU A 206 21.59 -18.73 -7.99
N LEU A 207 20.99 -17.81 -8.73
CA LEU A 207 20.63 -16.48 -8.23
C LEU A 207 19.24 -16.42 -7.59
N LEU A 208 18.46 -17.52 -7.65
CA LEU A 208 17.14 -17.55 -7.03
C LEU A 208 17.24 -17.34 -5.51
N LYS A 209 16.32 -16.54 -5.02
CA LYS A 209 16.11 -16.30 -3.60
C LYS A 209 14.71 -16.74 -3.23
N GLU A 210 14.42 -16.78 -1.95
CA GLU A 210 13.09 -17.12 -1.46
C GLU A 210 12.00 -16.25 -2.13
N SER A 211 10.96 -16.90 -2.64
CA SER A 211 9.81 -16.28 -3.29
C SER A 211 10.17 -15.35 -4.46
N SER A 212 11.09 -15.81 -5.35
CA SER A 212 11.44 -15.10 -6.58
C SER A 212 10.34 -15.22 -7.64
N LEU A 213 9.95 -14.08 -8.21
CA LEU A 213 9.19 -14.01 -9.47
C LEU A 213 10.19 -13.88 -10.62
N VAL A 214 10.23 -14.85 -11.52
CA VAL A 214 11.20 -14.86 -12.62
C VAL A 214 10.52 -14.44 -13.92
N THR A 215 11.02 -13.38 -14.57
CA THR A 215 10.57 -12.96 -15.90
C THR A 215 11.40 -13.66 -16.95
N VAL A 216 10.81 -14.59 -17.69
CA VAL A 216 11.47 -15.45 -18.69
C VAL A 216 10.81 -15.28 -20.04
N THR A 217 11.57 -14.87 -21.06
CA THR A 217 11.01 -14.73 -22.41
C THR A 217 10.47 -16.07 -22.95
N SER A 218 9.41 -15.99 -23.72
CA SER A 218 8.72 -17.15 -24.29
C SER A 218 9.57 -18.01 -25.25
N SER A 219 10.74 -17.52 -25.67
CA SER A 219 11.71 -18.25 -26.50
C SER A 219 12.73 -19.08 -25.71
N ARG A 220 12.67 -19.04 -24.35
CA ARG A 220 13.63 -19.73 -23.47
C ARG A 220 13.01 -21.03 -22.91
N ASP A 221 12.62 -21.94 -23.81
CA ASP A 221 12.00 -23.22 -23.42
C ASP A 221 12.81 -24.00 -22.39
N GLU A 222 14.14 -24.03 -22.50
CA GLU A 222 15.03 -24.72 -21.59
C GLU A 222 14.96 -24.17 -20.14
N LEU A 223 14.87 -22.86 -20.00
CA LEU A 223 14.75 -22.23 -18.69
C LEU A 223 13.34 -22.42 -18.09
N LEU A 224 12.29 -22.30 -18.93
CA LEU A 224 10.91 -22.55 -18.50
C LEU A 224 10.75 -23.97 -17.97
N VAL A 225 11.26 -24.98 -18.70
CA VAL A 225 11.25 -26.39 -18.29
C VAL A 225 12.04 -26.60 -16.99
N THR A 226 13.20 -25.98 -16.87
CA THR A 226 14.03 -26.10 -15.65
C THR A 226 13.30 -25.55 -14.43
N LEU A 227 12.74 -24.34 -14.51
CA LEU A 227 12.03 -23.70 -13.39
C LEU A 227 10.73 -24.44 -13.03
N ALA A 228 10.00 -24.96 -14.02
CA ALA A 228 8.83 -25.80 -13.79
C ALA A 228 9.18 -27.10 -13.05
N ASN A 229 10.28 -27.75 -13.41
CA ASN A 229 10.75 -28.95 -12.72
C ASN A 229 11.27 -28.63 -11.30
N MET A 230 11.99 -27.52 -11.11
CA MET A 230 12.41 -27.07 -9.78
C MET A 230 11.21 -26.82 -8.86
N TYR A 231 10.13 -26.27 -9.38
CA TYR A 231 8.90 -26.05 -8.59
C TYR A 231 8.25 -27.35 -8.10
N ASN A 232 8.44 -28.47 -8.81
CA ASN A 232 7.99 -29.80 -8.42
C ASN A 232 8.82 -30.42 -7.30
N LEU A 233 10.06 -29.94 -7.11
CA LEU A 233 10.97 -30.44 -6.08
C LEU A 233 10.73 -29.65 -4.78
N PRO A 234 10.33 -30.32 -3.67
CA PRO A 234 9.97 -29.65 -2.42
C PRO A 234 11.09 -28.72 -1.89
N GLU A 235 12.34 -29.14 -2.05
CA GLU A 235 13.53 -28.40 -1.60
C GLU A 235 13.79 -27.09 -2.36
N TYR A 236 13.23 -26.93 -3.58
CA TYR A 236 13.40 -25.72 -4.40
C TYR A 236 12.11 -24.90 -4.56
N ARG A 237 10.96 -25.48 -4.24
CA ARG A 237 9.65 -24.82 -4.41
C ARG A 237 9.58 -23.46 -3.75
N HIS A 238 10.12 -23.31 -2.54
CA HIS A 238 10.12 -22.07 -1.77
C HIS A 238 10.91 -20.93 -2.44
N LEU A 239 11.82 -21.25 -3.36
CA LEU A 239 12.58 -20.24 -4.11
C LEU A 239 11.74 -19.55 -5.21
N LEU A 240 10.62 -20.12 -5.61
CA LEU A 240 9.84 -19.65 -6.74
C LEU A 240 8.43 -19.21 -6.30
N ALA A 241 8.13 -17.92 -6.43
CA ALA A 241 6.76 -17.42 -6.34
C ALA A 241 5.97 -17.73 -7.61
N GLY A 242 6.60 -17.60 -8.78
CA GLY A 242 5.98 -17.85 -10.07
C GLY A 242 6.79 -17.30 -11.24
N LEU A 243 6.19 -17.33 -12.43
CA LEU A 243 6.81 -16.85 -13.65
C LEU A 243 5.97 -15.76 -14.32
N VAL A 244 6.65 -14.79 -14.94
CA VAL A 244 6.03 -13.97 -15.98
C VAL A 244 6.73 -14.28 -17.30
N ILE A 245 5.95 -14.59 -18.33
CA ILE A 245 6.46 -15.07 -19.61
C ILE A 245 6.10 -14.04 -20.70
N PRO A 246 6.95 -13.02 -20.91
CA PRO A 246 6.77 -12.01 -21.95
C PRO A 246 7.17 -12.52 -23.34
N GLY A 247 6.69 -11.83 -24.36
CA GLY A 247 7.09 -12.01 -25.74
C GLY A 247 6.04 -12.70 -26.62
N VAL A 248 6.22 -12.54 -27.92
CA VAL A 248 5.27 -12.99 -28.94
C VAL A 248 5.53 -14.43 -29.46
N ALA A 249 6.70 -14.99 -29.16
CA ALA A 249 7.04 -16.35 -29.60
C ALA A 249 6.10 -17.37 -28.94
N LYS A 250 5.66 -18.37 -29.69
CA LYS A 250 4.87 -19.47 -29.15
C LYS A 250 5.77 -20.37 -28.30
N ILE A 251 5.31 -20.70 -27.10
CA ILE A 251 5.92 -21.75 -26.28
C ILE A 251 5.63 -23.09 -26.97
N SER A 252 6.61 -24.01 -26.96
CA SER A 252 6.40 -25.33 -27.55
C SER A 252 5.30 -26.11 -26.81
N ALA A 253 4.58 -26.98 -27.49
CA ALA A 253 3.48 -27.76 -26.91
C ALA A 253 3.96 -28.62 -25.72
N ILE A 254 5.21 -29.12 -25.77
CA ILE A 254 5.78 -29.91 -24.70
C ILE A 254 6.13 -29.04 -23.48
N THR A 255 6.70 -27.85 -23.69
CA THR A 255 6.99 -26.90 -22.62
C THR A 255 5.72 -26.41 -21.93
N GLN A 256 4.67 -26.11 -22.74
CA GLN A 256 3.37 -25.73 -22.18
C GLN A 256 2.80 -26.84 -21.28
N LYS A 257 2.84 -28.10 -21.74
CA LYS A 257 2.37 -29.24 -20.96
C LYS A 257 3.17 -29.43 -19.65
N ILE A 258 4.48 -29.16 -19.66
CA ILE A 258 5.33 -29.25 -18.47
C ILE A 258 4.96 -28.14 -17.49
N LEU A 259 4.78 -26.89 -17.94
CA LEU A 259 4.32 -25.78 -17.11
C LEU A 259 2.98 -26.10 -16.45
N ASP A 260 2.00 -26.54 -17.23
CA ASP A 260 0.65 -26.83 -16.73
C ASP A 260 0.68 -27.99 -15.71
N ASN A 261 1.45 -29.04 -15.95
CA ASN A 261 1.57 -30.18 -15.05
C ASN A 261 2.36 -29.87 -13.76
N SER A 262 3.28 -28.90 -13.80
CA SER A 262 4.04 -28.52 -12.62
C SER A 262 3.23 -27.77 -11.58
N GLY A 263 2.13 -27.14 -12.01
CA GLY A 263 1.32 -26.27 -11.16
C GLY A 263 2.02 -24.96 -10.77
N ILE A 264 3.22 -24.66 -11.33
CA ILE A 264 3.89 -23.37 -11.06
C ILE A 264 2.95 -22.22 -11.47
N PRO A 265 2.74 -21.21 -10.62
CA PRO A 265 1.98 -20.04 -11.00
C PRO A 265 2.70 -19.29 -12.13
N TYR A 266 2.00 -18.97 -13.21
CA TYR A 266 2.59 -18.16 -14.29
C TYR A 266 1.59 -17.23 -14.96
N MET A 267 2.11 -16.15 -15.54
CA MET A 267 1.37 -15.17 -16.34
C MET A 267 2.01 -15.06 -17.71
N ARG A 268 1.20 -14.95 -18.76
CA ARG A 268 1.65 -14.84 -20.14
C ARG A 268 1.26 -13.46 -20.71
N THR A 269 2.22 -12.77 -21.35
CA THR A 269 1.95 -11.50 -22.00
C THR A 269 2.72 -11.34 -23.31
N THR A 270 2.20 -10.53 -24.22
CA THR A 270 2.89 -10.17 -25.47
C THR A 270 3.84 -8.97 -25.32
N ARG A 271 3.82 -8.30 -24.15
CA ARG A 271 4.73 -7.19 -23.83
C ARG A 271 6.19 -7.66 -23.86
N THR A 272 7.11 -6.72 -23.97
CA THR A 272 8.56 -7.00 -23.85
C THR A 272 8.96 -7.26 -22.40
N THR A 273 10.12 -7.91 -22.21
CA THR A 273 10.67 -8.15 -20.86
C THR A 273 10.92 -6.86 -20.09
N ALA A 274 11.39 -5.81 -20.78
CA ALA A 274 11.65 -4.52 -20.16
C ALA A 274 10.36 -3.83 -19.68
N GLU A 275 9.32 -3.81 -20.52
CA GLU A 275 8.01 -3.26 -20.15
C GLU A 275 7.42 -4.01 -18.94
N VAL A 276 7.46 -5.34 -18.94
CA VAL A 276 6.98 -6.16 -17.83
C VAL A 276 7.74 -5.85 -16.55
N PHE A 277 9.07 -5.84 -16.61
CA PHE A 277 9.90 -5.58 -15.45
C PHE A 277 9.65 -4.20 -14.86
N ASN A 278 9.64 -3.15 -15.68
CA ASN A 278 9.35 -1.79 -15.24
C ASN A 278 7.93 -1.69 -14.66
N THR A 279 6.93 -2.24 -15.34
CA THR A 279 5.54 -2.23 -14.85
C THR A 279 5.41 -2.85 -13.46
N ILE A 280 6.12 -3.95 -13.18
CA ILE A 280 6.08 -4.61 -11.86
C ILE A 280 6.88 -3.82 -10.82
N THR A 281 8.06 -3.28 -11.18
CA THR A 281 8.94 -2.59 -10.22
C THR A 281 8.47 -1.18 -9.90
N ASP A 282 7.78 -0.52 -10.83
CA ASP A 282 7.23 0.82 -10.63
C ASP A 282 5.85 0.80 -9.94
N ASP A 283 5.24 -0.40 -9.83
CA ASP A 283 3.95 -0.54 -9.17
C ASP A 283 4.08 -0.32 -7.66
N VAL A 284 3.35 0.67 -7.16
CA VAL A 284 3.16 0.84 -5.72
C VAL A 284 2.03 -0.09 -5.28
N SER A 285 2.40 -1.24 -4.75
CA SER A 285 1.42 -2.24 -4.29
C SER A 285 0.58 -1.67 -3.15
N LYS A 286 -0.70 -1.39 -3.41
CA LYS A 286 -1.69 -1.12 -2.36
C LYS A 286 -2.20 -2.45 -1.79
N LEU A 287 -2.50 -2.45 -0.49
CA LEU A 287 -3.16 -3.57 0.18
C LEU A 287 -4.54 -3.85 -0.41
N ASN A 288 -4.89 -5.13 -0.43
CA ASN A 288 -6.24 -5.61 -0.73
C ASN A 288 -6.71 -6.48 0.44
N ALA A 289 -7.99 -6.52 0.72
CA ALA A 289 -8.55 -7.32 1.82
C ALA A 289 -8.23 -8.83 1.73
N LYS A 290 -7.95 -9.32 0.51
CA LYS A 290 -7.50 -10.70 0.27
C LYS A 290 -6.01 -10.95 0.51
N ASP A 291 -5.24 -9.92 0.83
CA ASP A 291 -3.80 -10.02 1.16
C ASP A 291 -3.60 -10.37 2.63
N THR A 292 -4.22 -11.46 3.07
CA THR A 292 -4.30 -11.89 4.49
C THR A 292 -2.93 -11.98 5.16
N GLN A 293 -1.90 -12.44 4.46
CA GLN A 293 -0.53 -12.50 4.99
C GLN A 293 0.01 -11.11 5.35
N LYS A 294 -0.22 -10.11 4.52
CA LYS A 294 0.19 -8.73 4.80
C LYS A 294 -0.63 -8.12 5.92
N ILE A 295 -1.94 -8.34 5.92
CA ILE A 295 -2.85 -7.83 6.96
C ILE A 295 -2.44 -8.40 8.31
N ASN A 296 -2.24 -9.72 8.42
CA ASN A 296 -1.80 -10.35 9.66
C ASN A 296 -0.44 -9.80 10.14
N LEU A 297 0.50 -9.57 9.22
CA LEU A 297 1.78 -8.94 9.57
C LEU A 297 1.61 -7.52 10.10
N ILE A 298 0.71 -6.71 9.51
CA ILE A 298 0.44 -5.35 9.98
C ILE A 298 -0.14 -5.38 11.40
N MET A 299 -1.12 -6.26 11.66
CA MET A 299 -1.71 -6.44 12.98
C MET A 299 -0.66 -6.84 14.02
N GLU A 300 0.18 -7.84 13.70
CA GLU A 300 1.28 -8.27 14.58
C GLU A 300 2.29 -7.16 14.87
N LEU A 301 2.63 -6.34 13.86
CA LEU A 301 3.54 -5.20 14.04
C LEU A 301 2.91 -4.10 14.89
N ALA A 302 1.60 -3.86 14.74
CA ALA A 302 0.88 -2.91 15.57
C ALA A 302 0.89 -3.35 17.04
N ASP A 303 0.51 -4.59 17.32
CA ASP A 303 0.49 -5.14 18.68
C ASP A 303 1.86 -5.10 19.38
N LYS A 304 2.95 -5.34 18.62
CA LYS A 304 4.30 -5.39 19.18
C LYS A 304 5.02 -4.05 19.30
N ARG A 305 4.63 -3.05 18.52
CA ARG A 305 5.44 -1.84 18.30
C ARG A 305 4.71 -0.55 18.61
N PHE A 306 3.41 -0.60 18.76
CA PHE A 306 2.60 0.57 18.99
C PHE A 306 2.27 0.71 20.47
N GLU A 307 2.63 1.84 21.06
CA GLU A 307 2.33 2.14 22.45
C GLU A 307 0.94 2.77 22.55
N PHE A 308 -0.11 1.93 22.48
CA PHE A 308 -1.50 2.38 22.48
C PHE A 308 -1.82 3.26 23.71
N ASP A 309 -1.40 2.87 24.90
CA ASP A 309 -1.63 3.64 26.13
C ASP A 309 -1.02 5.07 26.08
N ALA A 310 0.17 5.19 25.47
CA ALA A 310 0.81 6.48 25.28
C ALA A 310 0.02 7.36 24.28
N LEU A 311 -0.50 6.75 23.21
CA LEU A 311 -1.33 7.45 22.25
C LEU A 311 -2.67 7.87 22.85
N ASP A 312 -3.37 6.96 23.54
CA ASP A 312 -4.65 7.24 24.21
C ASP A 312 -4.52 8.39 25.19
N SER A 313 -3.43 8.43 25.97
CA SER A 313 -3.17 9.54 26.90
C SER A 313 -2.95 10.90 26.21
N LEU A 314 -2.56 10.91 24.94
CA LEU A 314 -2.39 12.12 24.14
C LEU A 314 -3.69 12.53 23.43
N LEU A 315 -4.51 11.59 23.06
CA LEU A 315 -5.74 11.84 22.28
C LEU A 315 -6.95 12.13 23.17
N GLY A 316 -6.94 11.62 24.38
CA GLY A 316 -7.94 11.86 25.33
C GLY A 316 -8.59 11.83 26.13
#